data_5e7d2e461f78df257c7a39ab6a65cc79
#
_entry.id   5e7d2e461f78df257c7a39ab6a65cc79
#
_cell.length_a   1.000
_cell.length_b   1.000
_cell.length_c   1.000
_cell.angle_alpha   90.00
_cell.angle_beta   90.00
_cell.angle_gamma   90.00
#
_symmetry.space_group_name_H-M   'P 1'
#
loop_
_entity.id
_entity.type
_entity.pdbx_description
1 polymer ?
#
loop_
_entity_poly.entity_id
_entity_poly.type
_entity_poly.pdbx_seq_one_letter_code
_entity_poly.pdbx_strand_id
1 'polypeptide(L)'
;MIKDSYPMNIGGELIRNELKLLTRMEQGNLMGGSNSVRFLVLHCSATRCNQSDTVEQMQKDHKSRGFMTIGYHFYIRRDGTMTQHRRLLEVGAHARPYNRCSIGICYEGGLDENGKPANTLTREQYDRLHDLFYILHQLFPKAKIVGHRDLPGTTPKDCPCLDAAKLFGDIDS
;
A
#
# COMPACT_ATOMS: atom_id res chain seq x y z
N MET A 1 -6.21 10.35 -12.01
CA MET A 1 -7.02 9.29 -12.64
C MET A 1 -6.77 7.98 -11.90
N ILE A 2 -7.81 7.27 -11.54
CA ILE A 2 -7.70 5.95 -10.92
C ILE A 2 -7.30 4.96 -12.00
N LYS A 3 -6.27 4.16 -11.72
CA LYS A 3 -5.86 3.10 -12.63
C LYS A 3 -6.68 1.83 -12.40
N ASP A 4 -6.80 1.04 -13.44
CA ASP A 4 -7.46 -0.26 -13.37
C ASP A 4 -6.74 -1.21 -12.42
N SER A 5 -7.46 -2.18 -11.93
CA SER A 5 -6.87 -3.24 -11.12
C SER A 5 -6.03 -4.18 -11.99
N TYR A 6 -4.96 -4.71 -11.41
CA TYR A 6 -4.09 -5.65 -12.11
C TYR A 6 -4.40 -7.09 -11.71
N PRO A 7 -4.54 -8.01 -12.69
CA PRO A 7 -4.40 -9.43 -12.40
C PRO A 7 -2.96 -9.74 -11.94
N MET A 8 -2.78 -10.55 -10.92
CA MET A 8 -1.45 -10.73 -10.32
C MET A 8 -0.41 -11.37 -11.24
N ASN A 9 -0.82 -12.31 -12.07
CA ASN A 9 0.09 -12.95 -13.03
C ASN A 9 0.60 -11.98 -14.11
N ILE A 10 -0.17 -10.94 -14.40
CA ILE A 10 0.21 -9.87 -15.33
C ILE A 10 0.82 -8.69 -14.58
N GLY A 11 0.35 -8.45 -13.35
CA GLY A 11 0.76 -7.34 -12.51
C GLY A 11 2.27 -7.24 -12.31
N GLY A 12 2.97 -8.36 -12.15
CA GLY A 12 4.41 -8.38 -11.97
C GLY A 12 5.16 -7.77 -13.16
N GLU A 13 4.76 -8.09 -14.38
CA GLU A 13 5.35 -7.53 -15.57
C GLU A 13 5.00 -6.05 -15.76
N LEU A 14 3.73 -5.69 -15.52
CA LEU A 14 3.29 -4.30 -15.59
C LEU A 14 4.04 -3.43 -14.59
N ILE A 15 4.22 -3.91 -13.37
CA ILE A 15 4.97 -3.20 -12.32
C ILE A 15 6.43 -3.01 -12.75
N ARG A 16 7.08 -4.04 -13.30
CA ARG A 16 8.47 -3.95 -13.79
C ARG A 16 8.59 -2.98 -14.95
N ASN A 17 7.64 -2.98 -15.87
CA ASN A 17 7.62 -2.06 -16.99
C ASN A 17 7.41 -0.61 -16.53
N GLU A 18 6.54 -0.42 -15.55
CA GLU A 18 6.33 0.89 -14.95
C GLU A 18 7.59 1.42 -14.29
N LEU A 19 8.32 0.57 -13.57
CA LEU A 19 9.58 0.95 -12.95
C LEU A 19 10.60 1.44 -13.99
N LYS A 20 10.68 0.77 -15.14
CA LYS A 20 11.55 1.20 -16.25
C LYS A 20 11.13 2.54 -16.84
N LEU A 21 9.83 2.79 -16.94
CA LEU A 21 9.32 4.06 -17.44
C LEU A 21 9.63 5.20 -16.48
N LEU A 22 9.46 4.95 -15.18
CA LEU A 22 9.68 5.98 -14.16
C LEU A 22 11.12 6.46 -14.08
N THR A 23 12.09 5.63 -14.42
CA THR A 23 13.49 6.05 -14.45
C THR A 23 13.79 7.12 -15.50
N ARG A 24 12.85 7.38 -16.40
CA ARG A 24 12.93 8.40 -17.44
C ARG A 24 12.09 9.64 -17.16
N MET A 25 11.35 9.65 -16.04
CA MET A 25 10.41 10.74 -15.75
C MET A 25 11.05 11.82 -14.91
N GLU A 26 10.33 12.94 -14.83
CA GLU A 26 10.78 14.14 -14.13
C GLU A 26 11.11 13.86 -12.66
N GLN A 27 12.09 14.60 -12.20
CA GLN A 27 12.55 14.54 -10.83
C GLN A 27 11.63 15.36 -9.91
N GLY A 28 11.80 15.25 -8.63
CA GLY A 28 11.07 16.04 -7.66
C GLY A 28 10.22 15.18 -6.74
N ASN A 29 9.21 14.50 -7.29
CA ASN A 29 8.34 13.62 -6.52
C ASN A 29 8.70 12.14 -6.65
N LEU A 30 9.90 11.83 -7.13
CA LEU A 30 10.40 10.48 -7.26
C LEU A 30 11.40 10.13 -6.17
N MET A 31 11.36 8.87 -5.75
CA MET A 31 12.40 8.28 -4.90
C MET A 31 13.68 8.06 -5.72
N GLY A 32 14.81 7.95 -5.02
CA GLY A 32 16.14 7.90 -5.66
C GLY A 32 16.50 6.60 -6.41
N GLY A 33 15.52 5.70 -6.64
CA GLY A 33 15.72 4.43 -7.31
C GLY A 33 15.31 3.25 -6.44
N SER A 34 15.45 2.03 -6.95
CA SER A 34 15.00 0.83 -6.26
C SER A 34 15.70 0.60 -4.92
N ASN A 35 16.96 0.99 -4.79
CA ASN A 35 17.71 0.85 -3.53
C ASN A 35 17.29 1.86 -2.46
N SER A 36 16.56 2.90 -2.83
CA SER A 36 16.03 3.87 -1.86
C SER A 36 14.76 3.38 -1.16
N VAL A 37 14.11 2.34 -1.69
CA VAL A 37 12.92 1.77 -1.08
C VAL A 37 13.34 0.81 0.02
N ARG A 38 13.07 1.21 1.26
CA ARG A 38 13.49 0.47 2.46
C ARG A 38 12.34 -0.22 3.16
N PHE A 39 11.10 0.19 2.89
CA PHE A 39 9.92 -0.36 3.53
C PHE A 39 8.78 -0.54 2.54
N LEU A 40 8.07 -1.65 2.70
CA LEU A 40 6.76 -1.90 2.12
C LEU A 40 5.78 -1.80 3.28
N VAL A 41 4.98 -0.76 3.30
CA VAL A 41 4.18 -0.40 4.48
C VAL A 41 2.72 -0.76 4.26
N LEU A 42 2.20 -1.66 5.10
CA LEU A 42 0.80 -2.02 5.09
C LEU A 42 0.00 -1.05 5.95
N HIS A 43 -1.11 -0.57 5.39
CA HIS A 43 -2.12 0.25 6.04
C HIS A 43 -3.48 -0.39 5.97
N CYS A 44 -4.39 0.07 6.80
CA CYS A 44 -5.83 -0.18 6.64
C CYS A 44 -6.55 1.14 6.39
N SER A 45 -7.71 1.05 5.75
CA SER A 45 -8.55 2.23 5.47
C SER A 45 -9.31 2.72 6.70
N ALA A 46 -9.26 1.99 7.82
CA ALA A 46 -10.03 2.25 9.03
C ALA A 46 -11.54 2.27 8.71
N THR A 47 -11.99 1.26 7.99
CA THR A 47 -13.38 1.08 7.59
C THR A 47 -14.00 -0.06 8.40
N ARG A 48 -15.22 0.15 8.91
CA ARG A 48 -15.95 -0.89 9.62
C ARG A 48 -16.23 -2.08 8.70
N CYS A 49 -16.21 -3.27 9.26
CA CYS A 49 -16.36 -4.51 8.48
C CYS A 49 -17.74 -4.65 7.78
N ASN A 50 -18.74 -3.91 8.23
CA ASN A 50 -20.07 -3.84 7.61
C ASN A 50 -20.27 -2.60 6.72
N GLN A 51 -19.21 -1.87 6.42
CA GLN A 51 -19.22 -0.69 5.54
C GLN A 51 -18.21 -0.87 4.42
N SER A 52 -18.36 -0.07 3.37
CA SER A 52 -17.44 -0.06 2.23
C SER A 52 -16.73 1.28 2.13
N ASP A 53 -15.49 1.24 1.69
CA ASP A 53 -14.73 2.42 1.31
C ASP A 53 -14.30 2.25 -0.15
N THR A 54 -15.11 2.77 -1.07
CA THR A 54 -14.81 2.67 -2.50
C THR A 54 -13.58 3.48 -2.86
N VAL A 55 -12.97 3.15 -3.99
CA VAL A 55 -11.81 3.89 -4.50
C VAL A 55 -12.17 5.35 -4.69
N GLU A 56 -13.37 5.63 -5.21
CA GLU A 56 -13.86 7.00 -5.43
C GLU A 56 -14.02 7.76 -4.12
N GLN A 57 -14.53 7.10 -3.08
CA GLN A 57 -14.69 7.71 -1.76
C GLN A 57 -13.34 8.03 -1.16
N MET A 58 -12.39 7.09 -1.20
CA MET A 58 -11.04 7.31 -0.69
C MET A 58 -10.34 8.44 -1.46
N GLN A 59 -10.50 8.48 -2.77
CA GLN A 59 -9.93 9.53 -3.59
C GLN A 59 -10.47 10.91 -3.21
N LYS A 60 -11.78 11.00 -2.97
CA LYS A 60 -12.43 12.23 -2.52
C LYS A 60 -11.90 12.68 -1.16
N ASP A 61 -11.77 11.74 -0.23
CA ASP A 61 -11.28 12.03 1.12
C ASP A 61 -9.82 12.53 1.10
N HIS A 62 -8.97 11.89 0.32
CA HIS A 62 -7.59 12.30 0.19
C HIS A 62 -7.43 13.65 -0.51
N LYS A 63 -8.25 13.92 -1.52
CA LYS A 63 -8.28 15.25 -2.17
C LYS A 63 -8.73 16.34 -1.19
N SER A 64 -9.67 16.05 -0.32
CA SER A 64 -10.11 17.00 0.71
C SER A 64 -9.02 17.36 1.70
N ARG A 65 -8.01 16.50 1.86
CA ARG A 65 -6.82 16.75 2.68
C ARG A 65 -5.70 17.47 1.89
N GLY A 66 -5.95 17.85 0.66
CA GLY A 66 -4.97 18.53 -0.19
C GLY A 66 -4.07 17.61 -1.01
N PHE A 67 -4.35 16.31 -1.05
CA PHE A 67 -3.57 15.37 -1.87
C PHE A 67 -4.03 15.44 -3.32
N MET A 68 -3.08 15.31 -4.26
CA MET A 68 -3.39 15.27 -5.69
C MET A 68 -4.13 14.00 -6.10
N THR A 69 -3.85 12.90 -5.38
CA THR A 69 -4.49 11.59 -5.57
C THR A 69 -4.42 10.82 -4.26
N ILE A 70 -4.89 9.57 -4.27
CA ILE A 70 -4.77 8.68 -3.11
C ILE A 70 -3.31 8.58 -2.68
N GLY A 71 -3.05 8.67 -1.38
CA GLY A 71 -1.71 8.69 -0.80
C GLY A 71 -0.96 7.36 -0.88
N TYR A 72 -1.69 6.25 -1.03
CA TYR A 72 -1.13 4.92 -1.16
C TYR A 72 -0.75 4.62 -2.60
N HIS A 73 0.22 3.74 -2.80
CA HIS A 73 0.55 3.24 -4.12
C HIS A 73 -0.49 2.21 -4.59
N PHE A 74 -0.97 1.36 -3.67
CA PHE A 74 -1.96 0.32 -3.96
C PHE A 74 -3.08 0.32 -2.93
N TYR A 75 -4.28 0.00 -3.40
CA TYR A 75 -5.45 -0.19 -2.55
C TYR A 75 -6.12 -1.50 -2.90
N ILE A 76 -6.41 -2.33 -1.88
CA ILE A 76 -6.99 -3.66 -2.06
C ILE A 76 -8.32 -3.73 -1.32
N ARG A 77 -9.39 -3.90 -2.07
CA ARG A 77 -10.74 -4.00 -1.54
C ARG A 77 -11.00 -5.38 -0.94
N ARG A 78 -12.11 -5.52 -0.19
CA ARG A 78 -12.44 -6.77 0.52
C ARG A 78 -12.52 -7.98 -0.39
N ASP A 79 -12.97 -7.81 -1.64
CA ASP A 79 -13.04 -8.89 -2.63
C ASP A 79 -11.69 -9.23 -3.28
N GLY A 80 -10.63 -8.57 -2.86
CA GLY A 80 -9.29 -8.75 -3.42
C GLY A 80 -8.99 -7.88 -4.64
N THR A 81 -9.93 -7.06 -5.09
CA THR A 81 -9.70 -6.14 -6.20
C THR A 81 -8.61 -5.13 -5.82
N MET A 82 -7.59 -5.02 -6.66
CA MET A 82 -6.46 -4.12 -6.43
C MET A 82 -6.44 -3.00 -7.46
N THR A 83 -6.22 -1.77 -6.99
CA THR A 83 -6.00 -0.61 -7.84
C THR A 83 -4.66 0.05 -7.50
N GLN A 84 -4.01 0.63 -8.50
CA GLN A 84 -2.77 1.36 -8.32
C GLN A 84 -3.01 2.86 -8.53
N HIS A 85 -2.51 3.69 -7.61
CA HIS A 85 -2.78 5.12 -7.60
C HIS A 85 -1.53 5.96 -7.75
N ARG A 86 -0.39 5.40 -7.40
CA ARG A 86 0.92 6.03 -7.59
C ARG A 86 1.85 5.04 -8.24
N ARG A 87 2.73 5.55 -9.07
CA ARG A 87 3.78 4.72 -9.66
C ARG A 87 4.76 4.31 -8.58
N LEU A 88 5.50 3.23 -8.80
CA LEU A 88 6.31 2.61 -7.74
C LEU A 88 7.31 3.57 -7.11
N LEU A 89 8.00 4.37 -7.88
CA LEU A 89 8.97 5.32 -7.35
C LEU A 89 8.41 6.72 -7.08
N GLU A 90 7.12 6.94 -7.32
CA GLU A 90 6.48 8.18 -6.86
C GLU A 90 6.45 8.20 -5.34
N VAL A 91 6.79 9.36 -4.78
CA VAL A 91 6.70 9.57 -3.34
C VAL A 91 5.22 9.57 -2.93
N GLY A 92 4.85 8.68 -2.02
CA GLY A 92 3.49 8.61 -1.51
C GLY A 92 3.20 9.68 -0.45
N ALA A 93 1.99 9.62 0.09
CA ALA A 93 1.55 10.43 1.22
C ALA A 93 0.81 9.53 2.21
N HIS A 94 1.56 8.67 2.91
CA HIS A 94 0.96 7.62 3.72
C HIS A 94 1.67 7.34 5.06
N ALA A 95 2.96 7.68 5.19
CA ALA A 95 3.74 7.32 6.38
C ALA A 95 4.86 8.34 6.63
N ARG A 96 4.51 9.60 6.83
CA ARG A 96 5.49 10.63 7.15
C ARG A 96 6.24 10.29 8.45
N PRO A 97 7.60 10.33 8.49
CA PRO A 97 8.53 10.88 7.50
C PRO A 97 9.11 9.86 6.50
N TYR A 98 8.49 8.70 6.32
CA TYR A 98 9.05 7.60 5.50
C TYR A 98 8.56 7.61 4.05
N ASN A 99 7.82 8.62 3.62
CA ASN A 99 7.22 8.64 2.28
C ASN A 99 8.27 8.51 1.15
N ARG A 100 9.49 9.02 1.37
CA ARG A 100 10.53 8.99 0.33
C ARG A 100 11.36 7.70 0.30
N CYS A 101 11.06 6.76 1.17
CA CYS A 101 11.79 5.48 1.23
C CYS A 101 10.85 4.28 1.39
N SER A 102 9.57 4.44 1.01
CA SER A 102 8.58 3.39 1.21
C SER A 102 7.51 3.36 0.14
N ILE A 103 6.92 2.19 -0.03
CA ILE A 103 5.72 1.98 -0.84
C ILE A 103 4.58 1.68 0.12
N GLY A 104 3.48 2.40 -0.02
CA GLY A 104 2.29 2.25 0.81
C GLY A 104 1.24 1.37 0.15
N ILE A 105 0.79 0.36 0.85
CA ILE A 105 -0.28 -0.54 0.43
C ILE A 105 -1.38 -0.49 1.49
N CYS A 106 -2.62 -0.25 1.08
CA CYS A 106 -3.76 -0.17 1.98
C CYS A 106 -4.77 -1.26 1.67
N TYR A 107 -5.30 -1.91 2.70
CA TYR A 107 -6.45 -2.80 2.53
C TYR A 107 -7.71 -2.16 3.12
N GLU A 108 -8.85 -2.46 2.51
CA GLU A 108 -10.16 -2.00 2.97
C GLU A 108 -10.55 -2.76 4.23
N GLY A 109 -10.68 -2.06 5.36
CA GLY A 109 -11.04 -2.66 6.63
C GLY A 109 -10.29 -2.07 7.81
N GLY A 110 -10.05 -2.90 8.82
CA GLY A 110 -9.29 -2.54 10.02
C GLY A 110 -10.14 -2.22 11.24
N LEU A 111 -11.48 -2.13 11.09
CA LEU A 111 -12.38 -1.89 12.21
C LEU A 111 -13.49 -2.95 12.25
N ASP A 112 -13.89 -3.36 13.44
CA ASP A 112 -15.08 -4.18 13.63
C ASP A 112 -16.36 -3.37 13.41
N GLU A 113 -17.52 -4.00 13.52
CA GLU A 113 -18.79 -3.31 13.31
C GLU A 113 -19.10 -2.21 14.33
N ASN A 114 -18.40 -2.18 15.45
CA ASN A 114 -18.49 -1.14 16.48
C ASN A 114 -17.45 -0.03 16.30
N GLY A 115 -16.62 -0.11 15.27
CA GLY A 115 -15.58 0.88 14.99
C GLY A 115 -14.31 0.69 15.81
N LYS A 116 -14.12 -0.47 16.43
CA LYS A 116 -12.90 -0.79 17.18
C LYS A 116 -11.86 -1.44 16.26
N PRO A 117 -10.56 -1.18 16.48
CA PRO A 117 -9.49 -1.82 15.72
C PRO A 117 -9.60 -3.35 15.78
N ALA A 118 -9.57 -3.98 14.61
CA ALA A 118 -9.65 -5.43 14.47
C ALA A 118 -9.00 -5.88 13.17
N ASN A 119 -8.45 -7.09 13.18
CA ASN A 119 -7.99 -7.72 11.95
C ASN A 119 -9.22 -8.22 11.17
N THR A 120 -9.61 -7.45 10.16
CA THR A 120 -10.76 -7.76 9.28
C THR A 120 -10.32 -8.26 7.91
N LEU A 121 -9.04 -8.64 7.76
CA LEU A 121 -8.47 -9.08 6.50
C LEU A 121 -9.22 -10.30 5.96
N THR A 122 -9.72 -10.20 4.73
CA THR A 122 -10.35 -11.33 4.06
C THR A 122 -9.30 -12.25 3.45
N ARG A 123 -9.70 -13.47 3.10
CA ARG A 123 -8.81 -14.41 2.41
C ARG A 123 -8.37 -13.85 1.06
N GLU A 124 -9.28 -13.23 0.33
CA GLU A 124 -9.02 -12.61 -0.97
C GLU A 124 -8.02 -11.47 -0.84
N GLN A 125 -8.12 -10.67 0.21
CA GLN A 125 -7.14 -9.62 0.50
C GLN A 125 -5.78 -10.21 0.86
N TYR A 126 -5.76 -11.22 1.70
CA TYR A 126 -4.51 -11.89 2.07
C TYR A 126 -3.78 -12.43 0.84
N ASP A 127 -4.49 -13.17 -0.01
CA ASP A 127 -3.90 -13.76 -1.20
C ASP A 127 -3.33 -12.66 -2.14
N ARG A 128 -4.08 -11.59 -2.33
CA ARG A 128 -3.64 -10.48 -3.16
C ARG A 128 -2.43 -9.75 -2.56
N LEU A 129 -2.45 -9.50 -1.26
CA LEU A 129 -1.35 -8.87 -0.55
C LEU A 129 -0.09 -9.73 -0.60
N HIS A 130 -0.22 -11.03 -0.36
CA HIS A 130 0.91 -11.94 -0.39
C HIS A 130 1.59 -11.91 -1.77
N ASP A 131 0.83 -12.01 -2.83
CA ASP A 131 1.35 -11.95 -4.20
C ASP A 131 2.01 -10.59 -4.49
N LEU A 132 1.38 -9.50 -4.09
CA LEU A 132 1.91 -8.16 -4.30
C LEU A 132 3.23 -7.96 -3.54
N PHE A 133 3.27 -8.31 -2.26
CA PHE A 133 4.48 -8.21 -1.46
C PHE A 133 5.62 -9.05 -2.00
N TYR A 134 5.30 -10.26 -2.49
CA TYR A 134 6.30 -11.12 -3.10
C TYR A 134 6.94 -10.44 -4.33
N ILE A 135 6.12 -9.89 -5.21
CA ILE A 135 6.61 -9.18 -6.40
C ILE A 135 7.41 -7.93 -6.01
N LEU A 136 6.88 -7.12 -5.09
CA LEU A 136 7.55 -5.90 -4.66
C LEU A 136 8.87 -6.20 -3.97
N HIS A 137 8.94 -7.25 -3.18
CA HIS A 137 10.19 -7.63 -2.52
C HIS A 137 11.26 -8.09 -3.51
N GLN A 138 10.88 -8.69 -4.62
CA GLN A 138 11.82 -9.01 -5.70
C GLN A 138 12.37 -7.75 -6.38
N LEU A 139 11.53 -6.74 -6.56
CA LEU A 139 11.94 -5.46 -7.15
C LEU A 139 12.74 -4.60 -6.17
N PHE A 140 12.44 -4.71 -4.89
CA PHE A 140 13.04 -3.94 -3.82
C PHE A 140 13.56 -4.88 -2.72
N PRO A 141 14.65 -5.62 -3.00
CA PRO A 141 15.09 -6.69 -2.10
C PRO A 141 15.60 -6.20 -0.74
N LYS A 142 15.89 -4.92 -0.60
CA LYS A 142 16.28 -4.31 0.68
C LYS A 142 15.09 -3.81 1.50
N ALA A 143 13.90 -3.81 0.92
CA ALA A 143 12.71 -3.32 1.60
C ALA A 143 12.16 -4.37 2.56
N LYS A 144 11.76 -3.92 3.75
CA LYS A 144 11.13 -4.76 4.77
C LYS A 144 9.62 -4.53 4.77
N ILE A 145 8.87 -5.60 4.96
CA ILE A 145 7.42 -5.55 5.09
C ILE A 145 7.09 -5.21 6.54
N VAL A 146 6.43 -4.08 6.73
CA VAL A 146 6.08 -3.58 8.07
C VAL A 146 4.65 -3.03 8.06
N GLY A 147 4.04 -2.95 9.23
CA GLY A 147 2.82 -2.18 9.43
C GLY A 147 3.15 -0.72 9.69
N HIS A 148 2.20 0.17 9.40
CA HIS A 148 2.38 1.60 9.66
C HIS A 148 2.75 1.85 11.14
N ARG A 149 2.10 1.16 12.08
CA ARG A 149 2.37 1.28 13.52
C ARG A 149 3.79 0.86 13.92
N ASP A 150 4.47 0.10 13.08
CA ASP A 150 5.81 -0.40 13.39
C ASP A 150 6.91 0.62 13.07
N LEU A 151 6.57 1.70 12.37
CA LEU A 151 7.54 2.72 11.97
C LEU A 151 7.70 3.77 13.07
N PRO A 152 8.90 3.93 13.63
CA PRO A 152 9.14 4.92 14.68
C PRO A 152 8.85 6.36 14.22
N GLY A 153 8.22 7.15 15.08
CA GLY A 153 7.93 8.56 14.79
C GLY A 153 6.68 8.79 13.96
N THR A 154 5.94 7.72 13.62
CA THR A 154 4.61 7.85 13.00
C THR A 154 3.52 7.90 14.08
N THR A 155 2.33 8.40 13.73
CA THR A 155 1.28 8.66 14.70
C THR A 155 0.19 7.58 14.84
N PRO A 156 0.04 6.58 13.97
CA PRO A 156 -1.04 5.61 14.13
C PRO A 156 -0.76 4.68 15.31
N LYS A 157 -1.82 4.41 16.09
CA LYS A 157 -1.74 3.46 17.20
C LYS A 157 -1.86 2.02 16.72
N ASP A 158 -2.78 1.78 15.80
CA ASP A 158 -3.24 0.42 15.48
C ASP A 158 -3.06 0.04 14.01
N CYS A 159 -3.07 1.01 13.09
CA CYS A 159 -2.93 0.73 11.65
C CYS A 159 -1.67 -0.09 11.38
N PRO A 160 -1.75 -1.23 10.71
CA PRO A 160 -2.86 -1.77 9.92
C PRO A 160 -3.82 -2.71 10.68
N CYS A 161 -3.84 -2.71 12.00
CA CYS A 161 -4.69 -3.54 12.85
C CYS A 161 -4.40 -5.05 12.75
N LEU A 162 -3.18 -5.38 12.36
CA LEU A 162 -2.64 -6.73 12.30
C LEU A 162 -1.11 -6.65 12.33
N ASP A 163 -0.46 -7.77 12.60
CA ASP A 163 1.00 -7.86 12.60
C ASP A 163 1.49 -8.21 11.18
N ALA A 164 1.80 -7.19 10.39
CA ALA A 164 2.20 -7.35 9.00
C ALA A 164 3.53 -8.11 8.87
N ALA A 165 4.50 -7.80 9.70
CA ALA A 165 5.82 -8.45 9.66
C ALA A 165 5.71 -9.95 9.92
N LYS A 166 4.84 -10.35 10.85
CA LYS A 166 4.60 -11.76 11.15
C LYS A 166 3.79 -12.44 10.04
N LEU A 167 2.73 -11.79 9.58
CA LEU A 167 1.80 -12.38 8.61
C LEU A 167 2.46 -12.64 7.25
N PHE A 168 3.39 -11.78 6.85
CA PHE A 168 4.10 -11.86 5.57
C PHE A 168 5.59 -12.15 5.74
N GLY A 169 5.99 -12.65 6.91
CA GLY A 169 7.40 -12.90 7.23
C GLY A 169 8.08 -13.95 6.37
N ASP A 170 7.32 -14.84 5.74
CA ASP A 170 7.84 -15.83 4.80
C ASP A 170 8.43 -15.18 3.53
N ILE A 171 7.97 -13.99 3.18
CA ILE A 171 8.46 -13.25 2.01
C ILE A 171 9.77 -12.52 2.33
N ASP A 172 9.88 -12.01 3.54
CA ASP A 172 10.95 -11.12 3.99
C ASP A 172 12.18 -11.86 4.54
N SER A 173 12.03 -13.16 4.69
CA SER A 173 13.08 -14.02 5.23
C SER A 173 14.13 -14.41 4.21
#